data_9cd52b12dd6a982ae4481cc3f9b96f10
#
_entry.id   9cd52b12dd6a982ae4481cc3f9b96f10
#
_cell.length_a   1.000
_cell.length_b   1.000
_cell.length_c   1.000
_cell.angle_alpha   90.00
_cell.angle_beta   90.00
_cell.angle_gamma   90.00
#
_symmetry.space_group_name_H-M   'P 1'
#
loop_
_entity.id
_entity.type
_entity.pdbx_description
1 polymer ?
#
loop_
_entity_poly.entity_id
_entity_poly.type
_entity_poly.pdbx_seq_one_letter_code
_entity_poly.pdbx_strand_id
1 'polypeptide(L)'
;MGKSSHFIGQPMYSQVIKLLDKSRILQISREKGGERYTKRFNGWIHLVVMLYAIIMRLDSLREITASLLTEARKLSHIGITFKIGRSTLADANKRRSEAIFESIYCDTYATYCHVLSSDSRTGKTPQWMRRLQIIDSTTITLFSNLIFKGVGRHPKNGKKKGGIKMHTVIHANEGVPSDIRFTSAATNDSFMLKPSSLSKGDIIAMDRAYIDYEKFEQLTEKQVIYVTKMKKSLKYEILRDTIYQTPEGVMEVRVQEVRFTKKKQDGETILHNARIITYVDVRRSTNLYPC
;
A
#
# COMPACT_ATOMS: atom_id res chain seq x y z
N MET A 1 24.74 -25.38 -8.72
CA MET A 1 25.08 -24.70 -7.44
C MET A 1 25.68 -23.34 -7.77
N GLY A 2 24.90 -22.28 -7.77
CA GLY A 2 25.38 -20.92 -7.96
C GLY A 2 26.17 -20.47 -6.74
N LYS A 3 27.42 -20.08 -6.91
CA LYS A 3 28.22 -19.49 -5.85
C LYS A 3 27.54 -18.23 -5.34
N SER A 4 27.19 -18.19 -4.06
CA SER A 4 26.67 -17.01 -3.39
C SER A 4 27.65 -15.84 -3.59
N SER A 5 27.20 -14.80 -4.28
CA SER A 5 28.01 -13.60 -4.58
C SER A 5 28.06 -12.60 -3.43
N HIS A 6 27.82 -13.04 -2.21
CA HIS A 6 27.91 -12.19 -1.02
C HIS A 6 29.39 -12.09 -0.59
N PHE A 7 30.01 -10.99 -0.97
CA PHE A 7 31.34 -10.66 -0.47
C PHE A 7 31.21 -10.08 0.93
N ILE A 8 31.87 -10.69 1.89
CA ILE A 8 32.11 -10.16 3.24
C ILE A 8 32.73 -8.77 3.09
N GLY A 9 32.08 -7.73 3.66
CA GLY A 9 32.56 -6.34 3.63
C GLY A 9 31.88 -5.42 2.62
N GLN A 10 30.97 -5.89 1.76
CA GLN A 10 30.16 -4.98 0.94
C GLN A 10 29.03 -4.34 1.75
N PRO A 11 28.81 -3.01 1.63
CA PRO A 11 27.68 -2.37 2.26
C PRO A 11 26.37 -3.03 1.84
N MET A 12 25.45 -3.25 2.77
CA MET A 12 24.13 -3.86 2.50
C MET A 12 23.38 -3.13 1.37
N TYR A 13 23.47 -1.80 1.34
CA TYR A 13 22.89 -0.99 0.28
C TYR A 13 23.38 -1.40 -1.13
N SER A 14 24.67 -1.62 -1.29
CA SER A 14 25.24 -2.06 -2.58
C SER A 14 24.74 -3.45 -3.00
N GLN A 15 24.47 -4.32 -2.05
CA GLN A 15 23.90 -5.64 -2.33
C GLN A 15 22.44 -5.52 -2.81
N VAL A 16 21.64 -4.68 -2.17
CA VAL A 16 20.27 -4.41 -2.59
C VAL A 16 20.21 -3.82 -4.00
N ILE A 17 21.06 -2.81 -4.27
CA ILE A 17 21.10 -2.18 -5.59
C ILE A 17 21.51 -3.14 -6.71
N LYS A 18 22.32 -4.15 -6.43
CA LYS A 18 22.70 -5.18 -7.41
C LYS A 18 21.57 -6.11 -7.82
N LEU A 19 20.49 -6.17 -7.06
CA LEU A 19 19.28 -6.91 -7.45
C LEU A 19 18.48 -6.21 -8.55
N LEU A 20 18.73 -4.91 -8.77
CA LEU A 20 18.03 -4.12 -9.78
C LEU A 20 18.73 -4.21 -11.14
N ASP A 21 17.97 -4.43 -12.20
CA ASP A 21 18.49 -4.39 -13.58
C ASP A 21 18.65 -2.95 -14.05
N LYS A 22 19.89 -2.47 -14.03
CA LYS A 22 20.25 -1.11 -14.48
C LYS A 22 19.85 -0.85 -15.92
N SER A 23 20.00 -1.82 -16.81
CA SER A 23 19.73 -1.67 -18.25
C SER A 23 18.23 -1.48 -18.46
N ARG A 24 17.42 -2.28 -17.79
CA ARG A 24 15.97 -2.21 -17.84
C ARG A 24 15.46 -0.89 -17.25
N ILE A 25 16.00 -0.46 -16.12
CA ILE A 25 15.64 0.83 -15.49
C ILE A 25 15.97 2.01 -16.39
N LEU A 26 17.13 2.02 -17.04
CA LEU A 26 17.50 3.06 -18.00
C LEU A 26 16.60 3.04 -19.24
N GLN A 27 16.18 1.86 -19.71
CA GLN A 27 15.22 1.72 -20.80
C GLN A 27 13.87 2.37 -20.40
N ILE A 28 13.31 2.01 -19.25
CA ILE A 28 12.06 2.59 -18.73
C ILE A 28 12.18 4.12 -18.61
N SER A 29 13.31 4.59 -18.07
CA SER A 29 13.55 6.03 -17.93
C SER A 29 13.57 6.75 -19.29
N ARG A 30 14.17 6.15 -20.35
CA ARG A 30 14.16 6.72 -21.71
C ARG A 30 12.75 6.74 -22.30
N GLU A 31 12.02 5.64 -22.21
CA GLU A 31 10.65 5.50 -22.72
C GLU A 31 9.70 6.54 -22.13
N LYS A 32 9.91 6.89 -20.85
CA LYS A 32 9.14 7.92 -20.14
C LYS A 32 9.76 9.32 -20.22
N GLY A 33 10.75 9.54 -21.07
CA GLY A 33 11.37 10.84 -21.30
C GLY A 33 12.29 11.34 -20.16
N GLY A 34 12.66 10.49 -19.21
CA GLY A 34 13.49 10.86 -18.05
C GLY A 34 14.95 11.16 -18.36
N GLU A 35 15.43 10.74 -19.54
CA GLU A 35 16.82 10.95 -19.98
C GLU A 35 17.01 12.19 -20.84
N ARG A 36 15.96 12.98 -21.08
CA ARG A 36 16.04 14.18 -21.92
C ARG A 36 17.00 15.21 -21.29
N TYR A 37 17.98 15.68 -22.08
CA TYR A 37 19.03 16.62 -21.64
C TYR A 37 19.92 16.12 -20.48
N THR A 38 20.02 14.82 -20.28
CA THR A 38 20.81 14.23 -19.20
C THR A 38 22.24 13.94 -19.68
N LYS A 39 23.26 14.51 -18.98
CA LYS A 39 24.68 14.23 -19.24
C LYS A 39 25.21 13.08 -18.34
N ARG A 40 25.16 13.26 -17.04
CA ARG A 40 25.73 12.31 -16.05
C ARG A 40 24.70 11.79 -15.06
N PHE A 41 23.76 12.63 -14.63
CA PHE A 41 22.75 12.30 -13.61
C PHE A 41 21.52 11.66 -14.26
N ASN A 42 21.66 10.42 -14.75
CA ASN A 42 20.61 9.64 -15.44
C ASN A 42 19.55 9.09 -14.46
N GLY A 43 18.52 8.44 -14.96
CA GLY A 43 17.41 7.86 -14.18
C GLY A 43 17.86 6.78 -13.22
N TRP A 44 18.86 5.97 -13.58
CA TRP A 44 19.45 4.99 -12.67
C TRP A 44 20.08 5.66 -11.44
N ILE A 45 20.93 6.66 -11.65
CA ILE A 45 21.58 7.36 -10.54
C ILE A 45 20.55 8.09 -9.69
N HIS A 46 19.52 8.67 -10.32
CA HIS A 46 18.42 9.31 -9.60
C HIS A 46 17.70 8.31 -8.69
N LEU A 47 17.31 7.14 -9.21
CA LEU A 47 16.67 6.08 -8.42
C LEU A 47 17.56 5.65 -7.25
N VAL A 48 18.83 5.37 -7.52
CA VAL A 48 19.78 4.95 -6.50
C VAL A 48 19.93 6.00 -5.40
N VAL A 49 20.04 7.27 -5.75
CA VAL A 49 20.14 8.36 -4.76
C VAL A 49 18.87 8.50 -3.92
N MET A 50 17.69 8.36 -4.53
CA MET A 50 16.42 8.45 -3.80
C MET A 50 16.21 7.23 -2.88
N LEU A 51 16.56 6.03 -3.31
CA LEU A 51 16.54 4.83 -2.46
C LEU A 51 17.53 4.96 -1.29
N TYR A 52 18.73 5.49 -1.55
CA TYR A 52 19.69 5.79 -0.49
C TYR A 52 19.11 6.75 0.54
N ALA A 53 18.48 7.82 0.10
CA ALA A 53 17.86 8.81 0.98
C ALA A 53 16.76 8.18 1.89
N ILE A 54 15.92 7.31 1.33
CA ILE A 54 14.86 6.62 2.06
C ILE A 54 15.46 5.64 3.09
N ILE A 55 16.43 4.83 2.69
CA ILE A 55 17.06 3.83 3.58
C ILE A 55 17.81 4.50 4.72
N MET A 56 18.49 5.61 4.43
CA MET A 56 19.22 6.40 5.43
C MET A 56 18.35 7.39 6.21
N ARG A 57 17.04 7.44 5.90
CA ARG A 57 16.05 8.34 6.54
C ARG A 57 16.47 9.81 6.51
N LEU A 58 16.89 10.28 5.33
CA LEU A 58 17.31 11.66 5.13
C LEU A 58 16.12 12.52 4.70
N ASP A 59 15.87 13.60 5.42
CA ASP A 59 14.63 14.39 5.27
C ASP A 59 14.77 15.58 4.29
N SER A 60 15.99 15.93 3.87
CA SER A 60 16.20 17.08 3.01
C SER A 60 17.23 16.83 1.90
N LEU A 61 17.08 17.55 0.78
CA LEU A 61 18.07 17.49 -0.31
C LEU A 61 19.48 17.93 0.14
N ARG A 62 19.58 18.75 1.18
CA ARG A 62 20.88 19.16 1.75
C ARG A 62 21.54 18.01 2.47
N GLU A 63 20.79 17.31 3.32
CA GLU A 63 21.28 16.12 4.02
C GLU A 63 21.67 15.01 3.04
N ILE A 64 20.84 14.76 2.02
CA ILE A 64 21.13 13.77 0.98
C ILE A 64 22.49 14.10 0.34
N THR A 65 22.67 15.32 -0.16
CA THR A 65 23.91 15.69 -0.85
C THR A 65 25.13 15.73 0.06
N ALA A 66 24.97 16.10 1.33
CA ALA A 66 26.04 16.06 2.33
C ALA A 66 26.44 14.59 2.64
N SER A 67 25.47 13.72 2.89
CA SER A 67 25.70 12.31 3.16
C SER A 67 26.36 11.58 1.97
N LEU A 68 25.94 11.89 0.73
CA LEU A 68 26.58 11.36 -0.48
C LEU A 68 28.05 11.74 -0.59
N LEU A 69 28.46 12.91 -0.10
CA LEU A 69 29.88 13.32 -0.09
C LEU A 69 30.71 12.54 0.91
N THR A 70 30.18 12.27 2.11
CA THR A 70 30.89 11.50 3.13
C THR A 70 31.02 10.03 2.74
N GLU A 71 30.07 9.48 1.99
CA GLU A 71 30.04 8.08 1.57
C GLU A 71 30.58 7.85 0.15
N ALA A 72 31.28 8.82 -0.44
CA ALA A 72 31.71 8.79 -1.86
C ALA A 72 32.45 7.51 -2.25
N ARG A 73 33.30 6.94 -1.36
CA ARG A 73 34.01 5.69 -1.61
C ARG A 73 33.04 4.49 -1.77
N LYS A 74 32.03 4.40 -0.91
CA LYS A 74 31.04 3.33 -0.97
C LYS A 74 30.13 3.46 -2.18
N LEU A 75 29.80 4.69 -2.58
CA LEU A 75 28.94 4.98 -3.71
C LEU A 75 29.62 4.73 -5.07
N SER A 76 30.95 4.78 -5.14
CA SER A 76 31.68 4.44 -6.36
C SER A 76 31.44 2.99 -6.81
N HIS A 77 31.20 2.06 -5.88
CA HIS A 77 30.89 0.66 -6.19
C HIS A 77 29.55 0.46 -6.90
N ILE A 78 28.67 1.45 -6.85
CA ILE A 78 27.35 1.46 -7.54
C ILE A 78 27.31 2.43 -8.72
N GLY A 79 28.49 2.91 -9.14
CA GLY A 79 28.67 3.76 -10.33
C GLY A 79 28.47 5.24 -10.10
N ILE A 80 28.43 5.71 -8.86
CA ILE A 80 28.39 7.14 -8.53
C ILE A 80 29.81 7.63 -8.24
N THR A 81 30.48 8.13 -9.27
CA THR A 81 31.89 8.55 -9.21
C THR A 81 32.09 10.06 -9.23
N PHE A 82 31.01 10.82 -9.16
CA PHE A 82 31.04 12.29 -9.22
C PHE A 82 30.16 12.91 -8.14
N LYS A 83 30.48 14.17 -7.80
CA LYS A 83 29.70 14.95 -6.84
C LYS A 83 28.32 15.30 -7.41
N ILE A 84 27.29 14.98 -6.67
CA ILE A 84 25.90 15.34 -7.00
C ILE A 84 25.55 16.63 -6.25
N GLY A 85 25.28 17.69 -7.02
CA GLY A 85 24.84 18.96 -6.46
C GLY A 85 23.37 18.96 -6.06
N ARG A 86 23.02 19.76 -5.06
CA ARG A 86 21.63 19.94 -4.61
C ARG A 86 20.70 20.42 -5.75
N SER A 87 21.16 21.36 -6.57
CA SER A 87 20.42 21.86 -7.74
C SER A 87 20.15 20.74 -8.75
N THR A 88 21.14 19.89 -9.03
CA THR A 88 20.99 18.74 -9.94
C THR A 88 19.91 17.77 -9.46
N LEU A 89 19.91 17.47 -8.16
CA LEU A 89 18.89 16.58 -7.57
C LEU A 89 17.52 17.25 -7.55
N ALA A 90 17.43 18.53 -7.23
CA ALA A 90 16.19 19.30 -7.25
C ALA A 90 15.59 19.37 -8.66
N ASP A 91 16.41 19.65 -9.67
CA ASP A 91 15.98 19.67 -11.06
C ASP A 91 15.52 18.30 -11.55
N ALA A 92 16.21 17.23 -11.17
CA ALA A 92 15.80 15.89 -11.50
C ALA A 92 14.44 15.53 -10.90
N ASN A 93 14.21 15.85 -9.61
CA ASN A 93 12.91 15.65 -8.95
C ASN A 93 11.78 16.46 -9.61
N LYS A 94 12.09 17.67 -10.12
CA LYS A 94 11.10 18.52 -10.79
C LYS A 94 10.75 18.05 -12.21
N ARG A 95 11.75 17.58 -12.96
CA ARG A 95 11.60 17.29 -14.40
C ARG A 95 11.18 15.86 -14.70
N ARG A 96 11.60 14.89 -13.89
CA ARG A 96 11.26 13.49 -14.12
C ARG A 96 9.87 13.19 -13.59
N SER A 97 9.06 12.60 -14.45
CA SER A 97 7.72 12.17 -14.06
C SER A 97 7.76 11.01 -13.06
N GLU A 98 6.84 11.01 -12.13
CA GLU A 98 6.56 9.90 -11.21
C GLU A 98 6.30 8.58 -11.93
N ALA A 99 5.74 8.63 -13.15
CA ALA A 99 5.46 7.46 -13.98
C ALA A 99 6.72 6.60 -14.30
N ILE A 100 7.92 7.19 -14.18
CA ILE A 100 9.17 6.43 -14.30
C ILE A 100 9.31 5.48 -13.11
N PHE A 101 9.14 6.00 -11.89
CA PHE A 101 9.29 5.21 -10.66
C PHE A 101 8.16 4.19 -10.50
N GLU A 102 6.94 4.54 -10.90
CA GLU A 102 5.81 3.61 -10.98
C GLU A 102 6.13 2.44 -11.90
N SER A 103 6.59 2.71 -13.12
CA SER A 103 6.94 1.67 -14.09
C SER A 103 8.10 0.79 -13.61
N ILE A 104 9.11 1.38 -12.96
CA ILE A 104 10.22 0.62 -12.35
C ILE A 104 9.69 -0.28 -11.23
N TYR A 105 8.78 0.23 -10.40
CA TYR A 105 8.17 -0.54 -9.33
C TYR A 105 7.38 -1.74 -9.88
N CYS A 106 6.50 -1.50 -10.85
CA CYS A 106 5.70 -2.56 -11.48
C CYS A 106 6.58 -3.63 -12.16
N ASP A 107 7.63 -3.24 -12.86
CA ASP A 107 8.58 -4.15 -13.52
C ASP A 107 9.35 -4.99 -12.48
N THR A 108 9.83 -4.35 -11.40
CA THR A 108 10.52 -5.03 -10.28
C THR A 108 9.57 -5.98 -9.54
N TYR A 109 8.33 -5.54 -9.27
CA TYR A 109 7.32 -6.38 -8.66
C TYR A 109 7.00 -7.61 -9.52
N ALA A 110 6.75 -7.43 -10.82
CA ALA A 110 6.51 -8.55 -11.74
C ALA A 110 7.67 -9.55 -11.78
N THR A 111 8.90 -9.07 -11.65
CA THR A 111 10.10 -9.91 -11.64
C THR A 111 10.21 -10.75 -10.36
N TYR A 112 9.85 -10.21 -9.20
CA TYR A 112 10.13 -10.82 -7.89
C TYR A 112 8.91 -11.33 -7.13
N CYS A 113 7.67 -11.03 -7.55
CA CYS A 113 6.45 -11.42 -6.82
C CYS A 113 6.36 -12.94 -6.57
N HIS A 114 6.82 -13.76 -7.53
CA HIS A 114 6.83 -15.22 -7.38
C HIS A 114 7.79 -15.71 -6.29
N VAL A 115 8.90 -14.98 -6.03
CA VAL A 115 9.84 -15.32 -4.94
C VAL A 115 9.24 -14.93 -3.59
N LEU A 116 8.53 -13.80 -3.53
CA LEU A 116 7.87 -13.33 -2.31
C LEU A 116 6.78 -14.31 -1.85
N SER A 117 6.00 -14.82 -2.80
CA SER A 117 4.92 -15.79 -2.51
C SER A 117 5.44 -17.18 -2.17
N SER A 118 6.68 -17.52 -2.53
CA SER A 118 7.29 -18.83 -2.29
C SER A 118 8.17 -18.91 -1.03
N ASP A 119 8.40 -17.79 -0.34
CA ASP A 119 9.21 -17.77 0.90
C ASP A 119 8.41 -18.38 2.06
N SER A 120 8.26 -19.69 2.01
CA SER A 120 7.56 -20.50 3.01
C SER A 120 8.51 -20.96 4.11
N ARG A 121 9.16 -20.03 4.82
CA ARG A 121 9.93 -20.37 6.04
C ARG A 121 9.05 -20.97 7.14
N THR A 122 7.73 -20.87 7.01
CA THR A 122 6.75 -21.25 8.05
C THR A 122 5.71 -22.28 7.57
N GLY A 123 6.04 -23.14 6.62
CA GLY A 123 5.11 -24.18 6.21
C GLY A 123 4.11 -23.75 5.13
N LYS A 124 3.17 -24.60 4.79
CA LYS A 124 2.20 -24.40 3.70
C LYS A 124 1.28 -23.22 4.00
N THR A 125 1.46 -22.11 3.29
CA THR A 125 0.54 -20.95 3.35
C THR A 125 -0.89 -21.43 3.03
N PRO A 126 -1.87 -21.17 3.90
CA PRO A 126 -3.26 -21.54 3.65
C PRO A 126 -3.78 -20.98 2.31
N GLN A 127 -4.58 -21.74 1.61
CA GLN A 127 -5.09 -21.35 0.28
C GLN A 127 -5.84 -20.01 0.30
N TRP A 128 -6.60 -19.73 1.37
CA TRP A 128 -7.33 -18.47 1.53
C TRP A 128 -6.39 -17.25 1.64
N MET A 129 -5.21 -17.40 2.28
CA MET A 129 -4.26 -16.32 2.43
C MET A 129 -3.63 -15.90 1.09
N ARG A 130 -3.49 -16.83 0.16
CA ARG A 130 -3.00 -16.52 -1.21
C ARG A 130 -3.98 -15.67 -2.01
N ARG A 131 -5.27 -15.69 -1.63
CA ARG A 131 -6.35 -14.93 -2.26
C ARG A 131 -6.72 -13.68 -1.47
N LEU A 132 -6.08 -13.45 -0.32
CA LEU A 132 -6.38 -12.31 0.55
C LEU A 132 -5.63 -11.08 0.06
N GLN A 133 -6.38 -10.05 -0.26
CA GLN A 133 -5.91 -8.71 -0.56
C GLN A 133 -6.32 -7.76 0.57
N ILE A 134 -5.43 -6.90 0.98
CA ILE A 134 -5.66 -5.89 2.01
C ILE A 134 -5.61 -4.53 1.33
N ILE A 135 -6.69 -3.75 1.49
CA ILE A 135 -6.75 -2.37 0.99
C ILE A 135 -6.68 -1.42 2.17
N ASP A 136 -5.74 -0.47 2.10
CA ASP A 136 -5.63 0.61 3.07
C ASP A 136 -5.28 1.94 2.41
N SER A 137 -5.50 3.03 3.11
CA SER A 137 -5.14 4.37 2.67
C SER A 137 -4.41 5.15 3.75
N THR A 138 -3.34 5.82 3.35
CA THR A 138 -2.55 6.69 4.22
C THR A 138 -2.58 8.12 3.68
N THR A 139 -2.84 9.09 4.55
CA THR A 139 -2.85 10.50 4.17
C THR A 139 -1.50 11.14 4.48
N ILE A 140 -0.82 11.63 3.44
CA ILE A 140 0.40 12.41 3.55
C ILE A 140 0.01 13.89 3.60
N THR A 141 0.26 14.54 4.74
CA THR A 141 -0.03 15.96 4.92
C THR A 141 1.08 16.78 4.28
N LEU A 142 0.71 17.72 3.42
CA LEU A 142 1.61 18.66 2.78
C LEU A 142 1.67 19.98 3.56
N PHE A 143 2.77 20.70 3.38
CA PHE A 143 2.91 22.05 3.95
C PHE A 143 1.82 22.98 3.40
N SER A 144 1.37 23.94 4.23
CA SER A 144 0.27 24.86 3.91
C SER A 144 0.49 25.69 2.62
N ASN A 145 1.75 25.87 2.23
CA ASN A 145 2.13 26.64 1.04
C ASN A 145 2.04 25.84 -0.27
N LEU A 146 1.78 24.53 -0.19
CA LEU A 146 1.73 23.62 -1.34
C LEU A 146 0.28 23.19 -1.63
N ILE A 147 -0.63 24.15 -1.74
CA ILE A 147 -2.01 23.89 -2.17
C ILE A 147 -2.02 23.95 -3.69
N PHE A 148 -1.82 22.79 -4.34
CA PHE A 148 -1.95 22.66 -5.79
C PHE A 148 -3.37 22.28 -6.21
N LYS A 149 -3.72 22.56 -7.47
CA LYS A 149 -4.91 21.98 -8.11
C LYS A 149 -4.84 20.45 -8.01
N GLY A 150 -5.83 19.81 -7.38
CA GLY A 150 -5.87 18.36 -7.19
C GLY A 150 -5.38 17.86 -5.83
N VAL A 151 -4.79 18.73 -5.00
CA VAL A 151 -4.47 18.40 -3.61
C VAL A 151 -5.66 18.79 -2.74
N GLY A 152 -6.39 17.79 -2.24
CA GLY A 152 -7.59 18.01 -1.42
C GLY A 152 -7.29 18.65 -0.08
N ARG A 153 -8.30 19.31 0.46
CA ARG A 153 -8.25 19.96 1.77
C ARG A 153 -8.65 18.98 2.85
N HIS A 154 -7.88 18.90 3.91
CA HIS A 154 -8.32 18.25 5.14
C HIS A 154 -8.83 19.33 6.10
N PRO A 155 -10.13 19.43 6.40
CA PRO A 155 -10.66 20.40 7.32
C PRO A 155 -10.60 19.89 8.75
N LYS A 156 -9.41 19.80 9.36
CA LYS A 156 -9.33 19.75 10.83
C LYS A 156 -8.92 21.12 11.33
N ASN A 157 -9.74 21.71 12.20
CA ASN A 157 -9.50 22.95 12.95
C ASN A 157 -9.32 24.22 12.10
N GLY A 158 -10.13 24.42 11.06
CA GLY A 158 -10.22 25.68 10.32
C GLY A 158 -8.99 26.07 9.47
N LYS A 159 -7.86 25.38 9.59
CA LYS A 159 -6.67 25.59 8.75
C LYS A 159 -6.69 24.65 7.56
N LYS A 160 -6.73 25.24 6.36
CA LYS A 160 -6.68 24.50 5.09
C LYS A 160 -5.29 23.91 4.90
N LYS A 161 -5.11 22.62 5.16
CA LYS A 161 -3.86 21.90 4.85
C LYS A 161 -4.09 21.04 3.61
N GLY A 162 -3.18 21.12 2.64
CA GLY A 162 -3.13 20.22 1.52
C GLY A 162 -2.72 18.81 1.96
N GLY A 163 -3.23 17.79 1.29
CA GLY A 163 -2.87 16.41 1.55
C GLY A 163 -3.01 15.54 0.30
N ILE A 164 -2.14 14.58 0.17
CA ILE A 164 -2.22 13.51 -0.82
C ILE A 164 -2.57 12.23 -0.07
N LYS A 165 -3.56 11.51 -0.58
CA LYS A 165 -3.91 10.19 -0.07
C LYS A 165 -3.25 9.13 -0.94
N MET A 166 -2.49 8.25 -0.31
CA MET A 166 -1.89 7.07 -0.92
C MET A 166 -2.77 5.87 -0.58
N HIS A 167 -3.36 5.27 -1.59
CA HIS A 167 -4.11 4.03 -1.49
C HIS A 167 -3.21 2.87 -1.87
N THR A 168 -3.25 1.81 -1.11
CA THR A 168 -2.36 0.66 -1.26
C THR A 168 -3.17 -0.63 -1.25
N VAL A 169 -2.88 -1.53 -2.18
CA VAL A 169 -3.36 -2.91 -2.17
C VAL A 169 -2.17 -3.83 -1.92
N ILE A 170 -2.30 -4.71 -0.93
CA ILE A 170 -1.25 -5.65 -0.54
C ILE A 170 -1.81 -7.07 -0.61
N HIS A 171 -1.13 -7.98 -1.30
CA HIS A 171 -1.40 -9.41 -1.17
C HIS A 171 -0.82 -9.92 0.14
N ALA A 172 -1.66 -10.54 0.97
CA ALA A 172 -1.29 -10.89 2.34
C ALA A 172 -0.12 -11.88 2.43
N ASN A 173 0.02 -12.77 1.44
CA ASN A 173 1.12 -13.73 1.38
C ASN A 173 2.45 -13.14 0.86
N GLU A 174 2.41 -12.00 0.18
CA GLU A 174 3.61 -11.35 -0.36
C GLU A 174 4.14 -10.26 0.56
N GLY A 175 3.27 -9.61 1.33
CA GLY A 175 3.62 -8.57 2.28
C GLY A 175 4.12 -7.25 1.65
N VAL A 176 3.98 -7.12 0.33
CA VAL A 176 4.37 -5.92 -0.42
C VAL A 176 3.19 -5.37 -1.21
N PRO A 177 3.15 -4.05 -1.50
CA PRO A 177 2.11 -3.47 -2.31
C PRO A 177 2.08 -4.05 -3.74
N SER A 178 0.92 -4.45 -4.22
CA SER A 178 0.69 -4.86 -5.61
C SER A 178 0.12 -3.70 -6.47
N ASP A 179 -0.63 -2.80 -5.86
CA ASP A 179 -1.12 -1.57 -6.51
C ASP A 179 -0.99 -0.38 -5.54
N ILE A 180 -0.50 0.75 -6.04
CA ILE A 180 -0.37 1.99 -5.28
C ILE A 180 -0.95 3.12 -6.13
N ARG A 181 -1.87 3.91 -5.54
CA ARG A 181 -2.47 5.05 -6.22
C ARG A 181 -2.49 6.28 -5.33
N PHE A 182 -2.21 7.41 -5.96
CA PHE A 182 -2.25 8.70 -5.30
C PHE A 182 -3.51 9.46 -5.71
N THR A 183 -4.22 10.00 -4.73
CA THR A 183 -5.39 10.85 -4.94
C THR A 183 -5.32 12.07 -4.03
N SER A 184 -6.21 13.02 -4.26
CA SER A 184 -6.43 14.13 -3.33
C SER A 184 -6.88 13.59 -1.97
N ALA A 185 -6.46 14.20 -0.86
CA ALA A 185 -6.90 13.81 0.49
C ALA A 185 -8.43 13.89 0.69
N ALA A 186 -9.14 14.59 -0.17
CA ALA A 186 -10.61 14.68 -0.17
C ALA A 186 -11.30 13.53 -0.91
N THR A 187 -10.55 12.69 -1.63
CA THR A 187 -11.11 11.56 -2.38
C THR A 187 -11.63 10.49 -1.42
N ASN A 188 -12.82 9.96 -1.71
CA ASN A 188 -13.41 8.88 -0.93
C ASN A 188 -12.56 7.60 -1.08
N ASP A 189 -12.34 6.89 0.02
CA ASP A 189 -11.55 5.65 0.03
C ASP A 189 -12.18 4.56 -0.83
N SER A 190 -13.50 4.52 -0.96
CA SER A 190 -14.20 3.56 -1.81
C SER A 190 -13.76 3.58 -3.28
N PHE A 191 -13.08 4.66 -3.73
CA PHE A 191 -12.50 4.76 -5.08
C PHE A 191 -11.59 3.57 -5.44
N MET A 192 -10.81 3.08 -4.48
CA MET A 192 -9.89 1.95 -4.70
C MET A 192 -10.59 0.61 -4.80
N LEU A 193 -11.78 0.48 -4.24
CA LEU A 193 -12.54 -0.75 -4.34
C LEU A 193 -13.10 -0.89 -5.76
N LYS A 194 -12.45 -1.72 -6.56
CA LYS A 194 -12.80 -2.01 -7.96
C LYS A 194 -13.25 -3.46 -8.10
N PRO A 195 -14.54 -3.75 -7.98
CA PRO A 195 -15.05 -5.12 -8.14
C PRO A 195 -14.67 -5.76 -9.48
N SER A 196 -14.49 -4.95 -10.53
CA SER A 196 -14.11 -5.44 -11.87
C SER A 196 -12.76 -6.14 -11.93
N SER A 197 -11.82 -5.76 -11.08
CA SER A 197 -10.46 -6.33 -11.06
C SER A 197 -10.33 -7.61 -10.22
N LEU A 198 -11.41 -8.02 -9.54
CA LEU A 198 -11.44 -9.16 -8.64
C LEU A 198 -12.12 -10.36 -9.29
N SER A 199 -11.70 -11.56 -8.88
CA SER A 199 -12.18 -12.84 -9.39
C SER A 199 -12.92 -13.62 -8.30
N LYS A 200 -13.76 -14.56 -8.72
CA LYS A 200 -14.46 -15.48 -7.81
C LYS A 200 -13.52 -16.15 -6.82
N GLY A 201 -13.85 -16.04 -5.54
CA GLY A 201 -13.11 -16.65 -4.44
C GLY A 201 -11.94 -15.79 -3.93
N ASP A 202 -11.72 -14.59 -4.49
CA ASP A 202 -10.82 -13.61 -3.87
C ASP A 202 -11.41 -13.12 -2.56
N ILE A 203 -10.53 -12.77 -1.64
CA ILE A 203 -10.88 -12.22 -0.32
C ILE A 203 -10.29 -10.83 -0.23
N ILE A 204 -11.11 -9.86 0.16
CA ILE A 204 -10.68 -8.48 0.33
C ILE A 204 -10.91 -8.04 1.77
N ALA A 205 -9.86 -7.59 2.43
CA ALA A 205 -9.93 -6.97 3.76
C ALA A 205 -9.70 -5.46 3.65
N MET A 206 -10.57 -4.68 4.29
CA MET A 206 -10.53 -3.23 4.21
C MET A 206 -11.03 -2.58 5.49
N ASP A 207 -10.65 -1.32 5.73
CA ASP A 207 -11.18 -0.53 6.84
C ASP A 207 -12.64 -0.10 6.56
N ARG A 208 -13.35 0.26 7.62
CA ARG A 208 -14.74 0.76 7.59
C ARG A 208 -14.94 2.04 6.75
N ALA A 209 -13.88 2.74 6.37
CA ALA A 209 -13.92 3.88 5.47
C ALA A 209 -14.36 3.49 4.03
N TYR A 210 -14.14 2.23 3.66
CA TYR A 210 -14.46 1.68 2.34
C TYR A 210 -15.90 1.17 2.21
N ILE A 211 -16.74 1.24 3.25
CA ILE A 211 -18.12 0.74 3.22
C ILE A 211 -18.93 1.45 2.14
N ASP A 212 -19.32 0.68 1.13
CA ASP A 212 -20.10 1.07 -0.02
C ASP A 212 -20.98 -0.13 -0.44
N TYR A 213 -22.30 -0.06 -0.13
CA TYR A 213 -23.19 -1.19 -0.33
C TYR A 213 -23.38 -1.56 -1.80
N GLU A 214 -23.32 -0.60 -2.71
CA GLU A 214 -23.43 -0.86 -4.15
C GLU A 214 -22.25 -1.68 -4.65
N LYS A 215 -21.05 -1.33 -4.22
CA LYS A 215 -19.85 -2.12 -4.52
C LYS A 215 -19.83 -3.48 -3.82
N PHE A 216 -20.37 -3.56 -2.61
CA PHE A 216 -20.48 -4.81 -1.88
C PHE A 216 -21.45 -5.80 -2.56
N GLU A 217 -22.54 -5.30 -3.14
CA GLU A 217 -23.42 -6.14 -3.97
C GLU A 217 -22.67 -6.67 -5.19
N GLN A 218 -21.93 -5.83 -5.91
CA GLN A 218 -21.11 -6.26 -7.05
C GLN A 218 -20.06 -7.30 -6.66
N LEU A 219 -19.47 -7.19 -5.45
CA LEU A 219 -18.55 -8.20 -4.92
C LEU A 219 -19.28 -9.52 -4.64
N THR A 220 -20.47 -9.45 -4.04
CA THR A 220 -21.28 -10.62 -3.72
C THR A 220 -21.72 -11.34 -4.98
N GLU A 221 -22.18 -10.64 -6.01
CA GLU A 221 -22.53 -11.19 -7.33
C GLU A 221 -21.34 -11.92 -7.97
N LYS A 222 -20.14 -11.39 -7.82
CA LYS A 222 -18.91 -12.02 -8.30
C LYS A 222 -18.38 -13.15 -7.40
N GLN A 223 -19.05 -13.43 -6.29
CA GLN A 223 -18.59 -14.40 -5.30
C GLN A 223 -17.20 -14.07 -4.72
N VAL A 224 -16.92 -12.79 -4.56
CA VAL A 224 -15.77 -12.26 -3.83
C VAL A 224 -16.15 -12.08 -2.37
N ILE A 225 -15.31 -12.52 -1.46
CA ILE A 225 -15.52 -12.38 -0.01
C ILE A 225 -14.90 -11.05 0.42
N TYR A 226 -15.69 -10.18 1.04
CA TYR A 226 -15.17 -8.97 1.65
C TYR A 226 -15.24 -9.05 3.17
N VAL A 227 -14.25 -8.47 3.84
CA VAL A 227 -14.15 -8.37 5.29
C VAL A 227 -13.88 -6.94 5.67
N THR A 228 -14.73 -6.35 6.51
CA THR A 228 -14.55 -4.98 7.00
C THR A 228 -15.05 -4.85 8.43
N LYS A 229 -14.50 -3.88 9.16
CA LYS A 229 -14.98 -3.54 10.50
C LYS A 229 -16.28 -2.73 10.39
N MET A 230 -17.32 -3.16 11.09
CA MET A 230 -18.60 -2.49 11.09
C MET A 230 -18.52 -1.11 11.79
N LYS A 231 -19.25 -0.11 11.26
CA LYS A 231 -19.48 1.16 11.95
C LYS A 231 -20.60 0.98 12.98
N LYS A 232 -20.41 1.50 14.20
CA LYS A 232 -21.41 1.41 15.28
C LYS A 232 -22.78 2.06 14.95
N SER A 233 -22.79 3.03 14.03
CA SER A 233 -23.99 3.79 13.65
C SER A 233 -24.82 3.13 12.54
N LEU A 234 -24.42 2.00 11.99
CA LEU A 234 -25.16 1.34 10.92
C LEU A 234 -26.41 0.66 11.48
N LYS A 235 -27.55 0.92 10.84
CA LYS A 235 -28.81 0.25 11.12
C LYS A 235 -28.94 -0.97 10.20
N TYR A 236 -29.39 -2.07 10.77
CA TYR A 236 -29.60 -3.34 10.03
C TYR A 236 -30.74 -4.12 10.66
N GLU A 237 -31.33 -4.98 9.88
CA GLU A 237 -32.33 -5.98 10.29
C GLU A 237 -31.61 -7.31 10.49
N ILE A 238 -31.88 -8.01 11.59
CA ILE A 238 -31.35 -9.35 11.84
C ILE A 238 -32.29 -10.37 11.23
N LEU A 239 -31.79 -11.14 10.28
CA LEU A 239 -32.53 -12.22 9.62
C LEU A 239 -32.34 -13.54 10.34
N ARG A 240 -31.14 -13.79 10.83
CA ARG A 240 -30.79 -15.00 11.58
C ARG A 240 -29.68 -14.69 12.59
N ASP A 241 -29.73 -15.35 13.75
CA ASP A 241 -28.73 -15.21 14.81
C ASP A 241 -28.32 -16.61 15.31
N THR A 242 -27.03 -16.87 15.31
CA THR A 242 -26.49 -18.17 15.72
C THR A 242 -25.23 -17.96 16.55
N ILE A 243 -25.13 -18.69 17.65
CA ILE A 243 -23.99 -18.64 18.56
C ILE A 243 -23.24 -19.97 18.48
N TYR A 244 -21.94 -19.91 18.28
CA TYR A 244 -21.03 -21.04 18.29
C TYR A 244 -20.07 -20.89 19.45
N GLN A 245 -19.84 -21.98 20.17
CA GLN A 245 -18.80 -22.06 21.19
C GLN A 245 -17.61 -22.84 20.62
N THR A 246 -16.41 -22.36 20.89
CA THR A 246 -15.20 -23.12 20.53
C THR A 246 -15.14 -24.40 21.37
N PRO A 247 -14.55 -25.50 20.87
CA PRO A 247 -14.46 -26.77 21.60
C PRO A 247 -13.83 -26.63 22.99
N GLU A 248 -12.97 -25.62 23.16
CA GLU A 248 -12.28 -25.34 24.41
C GLU A 248 -13.09 -24.43 25.36
N GLY A 249 -14.28 -23.97 24.96
CA GLY A 249 -15.14 -23.08 25.75
C GLY A 249 -14.56 -21.68 26.03
N VAL A 250 -13.47 -21.32 25.33
CA VAL A 250 -12.70 -20.08 25.57
C VAL A 250 -13.27 -18.89 24.82
N MET A 251 -13.85 -19.11 23.66
CA MET A 251 -14.41 -18.07 22.81
C MET A 251 -15.85 -18.40 22.41
N GLU A 252 -16.67 -17.39 22.46
CA GLU A 252 -18.01 -17.41 21.88
C GLU A 252 -17.99 -16.61 20.58
N VAL A 253 -18.47 -17.22 19.50
CA VAL A 253 -18.57 -16.61 18.18
C VAL A 253 -20.04 -16.48 17.82
N ARG A 254 -20.54 -15.25 17.77
CA ARG A 254 -21.89 -14.93 17.34
C ARG A 254 -21.87 -14.56 15.86
N VAL A 255 -22.67 -15.24 15.06
CA VAL A 255 -22.83 -15.00 13.63
C VAL A 255 -24.25 -14.55 13.36
N GLN A 256 -24.41 -13.33 12.91
CA GLN A 256 -25.70 -12.74 12.54
C GLN A 256 -25.78 -12.53 11.03
N GLU A 257 -26.78 -13.13 10.40
CA GLU A 257 -27.16 -12.78 9.03
C GLU A 257 -28.04 -11.54 9.10
N VAL A 258 -27.64 -10.49 8.41
CA VAL A 258 -28.24 -9.18 8.51
C VAL A 258 -28.54 -8.59 7.14
N ARG A 259 -29.54 -7.70 7.10
CA ARG A 259 -29.87 -6.90 5.92
C ARG A 259 -29.66 -5.44 6.22
N PHE A 260 -28.83 -4.82 5.40
CA PHE A 260 -28.67 -3.37 5.36
C PHE A 260 -29.58 -2.77 4.28
N THR A 261 -30.18 -1.63 4.59
CA THR A 261 -31.02 -0.87 3.66
C THR A 261 -30.46 0.53 3.48
N LYS A 262 -30.19 0.95 2.26
CA LYS A 262 -29.73 2.29 1.93
C LYS A 262 -30.58 2.86 0.81
N LYS A 263 -31.17 4.04 1.04
CA LYS A 263 -31.85 4.81 0.00
C LYS A 263 -30.82 5.64 -0.78
N LYS A 264 -30.83 5.52 -2.10
CA LYS A 264 -30.07 6.39 -3.01
C LYS A 264 -30.74 7.75 -3.15
N GLN A 265 -30.03 8.73 -3.70
CA GLN A 265 -30.57 10.06 -3.97
C GLN A 265 -31.66 10.06 -5.07
N ASP A 266 -31.65 9.09 -5.96
CA ASP A 266 -32.63 8.86 -7.03
C ASP A 266 -33.90 8.12 -6.56
N GLY A 267 -33.95 7.77 -5.27
CA GLY A 267 -35.08 7.06 -4.65
C GLY A 267 -34.97 5.54 -4.70
N GLU A 268 -34.02 4.97 -5.41
CA GLU A 268 -33.77 3.53 -5.38
C GLU A 268 -33.30 3.07 -3.99
N THR A 269 -33.69 1.86 -3.61
CA THR A 269 -33.27 1.24 -2.35
C THR A 269 -32.31 0.11 -2.61
N ILE A 270 -31.11 0.20 -2.09
CA ILE A 270 -30.15 -0.90 -2.10
C ILE A 270 -30.41 -1.75 -0.86
N LEU A 271 -30.64 -3.05 -1.09
CA LEU A 271 -30.69 -4.07 -0.06
C LEU A 271 -29.40 -4.86 -0.12
N HIS A 272 -28.70 -4.95 1.00
CA HIS A 272 -27.42 -5.67 1.09
C HIS A 272 -27.45 -6.68 2.22
N ASN A 273 -27.35 -7.96 1.89
CA ASN A 273 -27.27 -9.04 2.87
C ASN A 273 -25.81 -9.33 3.22
N ALA A 274 -25.51 -9.40 4.50
CA ALA A 274 -24.17 -9.67 4.99
C ALA A 274 -24.19 -10.50 6.27
N ARG A 275 -23.01 -10.95 6.69
CA ARG A 275 -22.84 -11.62 7.99
C ARG A 275 -22.01 -10.73 8.91
N ILE A 276 -22.51 -10.48 10.11
CA ILE A 276 -21.76 -9.85 11.20
C ILE A 276 -21.24 -10.97 12.08
N ILE A 277 -19.93 -11.00 12.26
CA ILE A 277 -19.26 -11.97 13.12
C ILE A 277 -18.71 -11.21 14.32
N THR A 278 -19.19 -11.58 15.51
CA THR A 278 -18.71 -11.01 16.80
C THR A 278 -18.11 -12.15 17.60
N TYR A 279 -16.92 -11.96 18.12
CA TYR A 279 -16.30 -12.93 19.03
C TYR A 279 -15.98 -12.26 20.36
N VAL A 280 -16.27 -12.98 21.44
CA VAL A 280 -16.03 -12.53 22.81
C VAL A 280 -15.11 -13.56 23.46
N ASP A 281 -14.00 -13.07 24.00
CA ASP A 281 -13.13 -13.89 24.85
C ASP A 281 -13.77 -13.99 26.23
N VAL A 282 -14.33 -15.15 26.54
CA VAL A 282 -15.07 -15.41 27.79
C VAL A 282 -14.16 -15.21 29.00
N ARG A 283 -12.85 -15.47 28.88
CA ARG A 283 -11.89 -15.27 30.00
C ARG A 283 -11.70 -13.80 30.34
N ARG A 284 -11.85 -12.88 29.39
CA ARG A 284 -11.74 -11.43 29.63
C ARG A 284 -13.04 -10.82 30.15
N SER A 285 -14.18 -11.44 29.86
CA SER A 285 -15.49 -10.95 30.30
C SER A 285 -15.71 -11.16 31.83
N THR A 286 -15.07 -12.17 32.42
CA THR A 286 -15.14 -12.46 33.84
C THR A 286 -14.34 -11.49 34.72
N ASN A 287 -13.45 -10.70 34.14
CA ASN A 287 -12.62 -9.72 34.87
C ASN A 287 -13.16 -8.27 34.83
N LEU A 288 -14.37 -8.04 34.31
CA LEU A 288 -14.95 -6.70 34.17
C LEU A 288 -16.01 -6.34 35.21
N TYR A 289 -16.17 -7.15 36.28
CA TYR A 289 -16.97 -6.78 37.46
C TYR A 289 -16.12 -6.94 38.73
N PRO A 290 -15.42 -5.90 39.18
CA PRO A 290 -15.14 -5.80 40.63
C PRO A 290 -16.42 -5.36 41.30
N CYS A 291 -16.73 -6.02 42.38
CA CYS A 291 -17.76 -5.66 43.39
C CYS A 291 -17.61 -4.21 43.85
#